data_91cd48294ae1424047a2dac3defc0d5f
#
_entry.id   91cd48294ae1424047a2dac3defc0d5f
#
_cell.length_a   1.000
_cell.length_b   1.000
_cell.length_c   1.000
_cell.angle_alpha   90.00
_cell.angle_beta   90.00
_cell.angle_gamma   90.00
#
_symmetry.space_group_name_H-M   'P 1'
#
loop_
_entity.id
_entity.type
_entity.pdbx_description
1 polymer ?
#
loop_
_entity_poly.entity_id
_entity_poly.type
_entity_poly.pdbx_seq_one_letter_code
_entity_poly.pdbx_strand_id
1 'polypeptide(L)'
;MEEYIMKKPVLVIMAAGMGSRYGGLKQIDPIDDQGHIIMDFSIFDAKRAGFEKVVFIIKKENEKDFKEVIGNRMADVMDVEYVFQDLTNLPEGFEVPDGRIKPWGTAHAVLSCIDVVDGPFAVINADDYYGRDAFQKIYHFLSTQKDDDKYRFTMVGYHLKNTLTENGHVARGVCTVDENGYLVEVTERTHIEKKGERAAFTEDDGASWTELPMDAVVSMNMWGFSEGFLQEIKAGFAAFLKEGLEHNPLKCEYFLPTVVSNLLKENRATVSVLTSKDKWYGVTYKDDKQVVVNAIQTMKDDGIYPEKVWCGETEALLNFQLNAMVMKAVRYGSGHINDTFLVTLKREEGTEGRVILQRMNKNIFKNPEELMENILGVTSFLRKKIIENGGDPERETLNVIPTKDGNSYFVDSEGEYWRCYNFIEGATSYDQVESEEDFYQSAVSFGNFQRLLADYPAETLHETIKGFHDTKARFETFKKAVNEDICGRAHSVQDEIQFVLAHEDLACLLYTSPSPRDTR
;
A
#
# COMPACT_ATOMS: atom_id res chain seq x y z
N MET A 1 -4.56 8.81 -35.61
CA MET A 1 -4.30 9.48 -34.32
C MET A 1 -3.76 8.40 -33.42
N GLU A 2 -2.47 8.40 -33.17
CA GLU A 2 -1.90 7.54 -32.13
C GLU A 2 -2.52 7.98 -30.80
N GLU A 3 -3.17 7.07 -30.10
CA GLU A 3 -3.58 7.28 -28.71
C GLU A 3 -2.30 7.57 -27.92
N TYR A 4 -2.15 8.79 -27.48
CA TYR A 4 -1.04 9.20 -26.63
C TYR A 4 -1.28 8.60 -25.25
N ILE A 5 -0.74 7.39 -25.01
CA ILE A 5 -0.79 6.74 -23.73
C ILE A 5 0.01 7.62 -22.75
N MET A 6 -0.67 8.20 -21.76
CA MET A 6 0.02 8.95 -20.71
C MET A 6 0.96 8.02 -19.94
N LYS A 7 2.21 8.45 -19.79
CA LYS A 7 3.17 7.74 -18.95
C LYS A 7 2.71 7.78 -17.49
N LYS A 8 2.89 6.67 -16.79
CA LYS A 8 2.53 6.58 -15.37
C LYS A 8 3.42 7.49 -14.53
N PRO A 9 2.86 8.14 -13.50
CA PRO A 9 3.65 8.97 -12.58
C PRO A 9 4.74 8.18 -11.86
N VAL A 10 5.90 8.82 -11.69
CA VAL A 10 7.06 8.28 -10.97
C VAL A 10 7.15 8.92 -9.59
N LEU A 11 7.47 8.15 -8.54
CA LEU A 11 7.78 8.68 -7.23
C LEU A 11 9.28 8.94 -7.11
N VAL A 12 9.67 10.16 -6.78
CA VAL A 12 11.06 10.57 -6.52
C VAL A 12 11.22 10.85 -5.04
N ILE A 13 12.16 10.18 -4.39
CA ILE A 13 12.41 10.30 -2.94
C ILE A 13 13.79 10.90 -2.70
N MET A 14 13.84 12.06 -2.07
CA MET A 14 15.09 12.74 -1.71
C MET A 14 15.66 12.15 -0.42
N ALA A 15 16.65 11.27 -0.54
CA ALA A 15 17.33 10.57 0.54
C ALA A 15 18.84 10.90 0.68
N ALA A 16 19.33 11.90 -0.07
CA ALA A 16 20.74 12.34 -0.02
C ALA A 16 21.05 13.28 1.16
N GLY A 17 20.04 13.73 1.90
CA GLY A 17 20.18 14.66 3.03
C GLY A 17 20.99 14.07 4.17
N MET A 18 21.94 14.87 4.71
CA MET A 18 22.65 14.50 5.93
C MET A 18 21.79 14.84 7.15
N GLY A 19 21.38 13.84 7.90
CA GLY A 19 20.73 14.01 9.21
C GLY A 19 21.67 14.64 10.25
N SER A 20 22.24 15.81 9.96
CA SER A 20 23.28 16.45 10.77
C SER A 20 22.88 16.76 12.22
N ARG A 21 21.55 16.82 12.50
CA ARG A 21 21.00 17.04 13.84
C ARG A 21 20.70 15.75 14.61
N TYR A 22 20.66 14.60 13.91
CA TYR A 22 20.25 13.31 14.48
C TYR A 22 21.43 12.42 14.88
N GLY A 23 22.62 12.66 14.34
CA GLY A 23 23.85 11.91 14.68
C GLY A 23 23.99 10.55 14.00
N GLY A 24 23.31 10.31 12.86
CA GLY A 24 23.35 9.07 12.08
C GLY A 24 22.49 9.18 10.81
N LEU A 25 22.37 8.05 10.07
CA LEU A 25 21.46 7.94 8.93
C LEU A 25 20.00 7.87 9.42
N LYS A 26 19.42 9.02 9.69
CA LYS A 26 18.05 9.21 10.18
C LYS A 26 17.00 8.51 9.32
N GLN A 27 17.21 8.43 8.01
CA GLN A 27 16.26 7.89 7.03
C GLN A 27 16.05 6.37 7.16
N ILE A 28 16.96 5.66 7.84
CA ILE A 28 16.92 4.21 8.01
C ILE A 28 16.74 3.77 9.47
N ASP A 29 16.37 4.69 10.36
CA ASP A 29 16.13 4.37 11.78
C ASP A 29 14.72 3.74 11.93
N PRO A 30 14.61 2.49 12.42
CA PRO A 30 13.32 1.82 12.57
C PRO A 30 12.35 2.56 13.49
N ILE A 31 11.07 2.56 13.11
CA ILE A 31 9.99 3.21 13.87
C ILE A 31 8.97 2.22 14.44
N ASP A 32 9.19 0.93 14.24
CA ASP A 32 8.40 -0.14 14.87
C ASP A 32 9.24 -1.40 15.11
N ASP A 33 8.64 -2.38 15.81
CA ASP A 33 9.26 -3.64 16.18
C ASP A 33 9.49 -4.60 14.99
N GLN A 34 8.88 -4.31 13.84
CA GLN A 34 9.05 -5.07 12.60
C GLN A 34 10.22 -4.55 11.75
N GLY A 35 10.87 -3.48 12.19
CA GLY A 35 12.00 -2.87 11.50
C GLY A 35 11.60 -1.96 10.34
N HIS A 36 10.34 -1.54 10.25
CA HIS A 36 9.93 -0.56 9.26
C HIS A 36 10.48 0.83 9.59
N ILE A 37 10.86 1.55 8.57
CA ILE A 37 11.27 2.96 8.64
C ILE A 37 10.12 3.85 8.15
N ILE A 38 10.18 5.15 8.41
CA ILE A 38 9.11 6.08 8.04
C ILE A 38 8.80 6.06 6.52
N MET A 39 9.83 5.86 5.71
CA MET A 39 9.74 5.77 4.26
C MET A 39 8.92 4.57 3.76
N ASP A 40 8.91 3.44 4.51
CA ASP A 40 8.09 2.26 4.16
C ASP A 40 6.62 2.63 4.03
N PHE A 41 6.10 3.45 4.93
CA PHE A 41 4.70 3.89 4.93
C PHE A 41 4.39 4.85 3.78
N SER A 42 5.33 5.76 3.47
CA SER A 42 5.20 6.66 2.31
C SER A 42 5.19 5.89 0.99
N ILE A 43 6.08 4.89 0.83
CA ILE A 43 6.12 4.05 -0.37
C ILE A 43 4.89 3.16 -0.46
N PHE A 44 4.42 2.62 0.67
CA PHE A 44 3.20 1.83 0.75
C PHE A 44 1.97 2.62 0.27
N ASP A 45 1.80 3.84 0.76
CA ASP A 45 0.70 4.70 0.35
C ASP A 45 0.82 5.13 -1.14
N ALA A 46 2.04 5.40 -1.61
CA ALA A 46 2.29 5.68 -3.02
C ALA A 46 1.92 4.49 -3.93
N LYS A 47 2.34 3.27 -3.56
CA LYS A 47 1.99 2.05 -4.30
C LYS A 47 0.47 1.84 -4.36
N ARG A 48 -0.21 2.04 -3.22
CA ARG A 48 -1.68 1.97 -3.15
C ARG A 48 -2.37 3.03 -3.98
N ALA A 49 -1.76 4.20 -4.13
CA ALA A 49 -2.27 5.28 -4.99
C ALA A 49 -2.10 4.98 -6.49
N GLY A 50 -1.17 4.08 -6.85
CA GLY A 50 -0.94 3.65 -8.23
C GLY A 50 0.47 3.90 -8.78
N PHE A 51 1.39 4.45 -7.99
CA PHE A 51 2.79 4.55 -8.40
C PHE A 51 3.40 3.15 -8.58
N GLU A 52 4.09 2.93 -9.69
CA GLU A 52 4.72 1.64 -10.02
C GLU A 52 6.25 1.74 -10.03
N LYS A 53 6.80 2.95 -10.15
CA LYS A 53 8.25 3.22 -10.15
C LYS A 53 8.61 4.19 -9.04
N VAL A 54 9.72 3.91 -8.34
CA VAL A 54 10.35 4.81 -7.38
C VAL A 54 11.81 5.07 -7.76
N VAL A 55 12.22 6.33 -7.68
CA VAL A 55 13.61 6.76 -7.90
C VAL A 55 14.13 7.34 -6.59
N PHE A 56 15.17 6.72 -6.05
CA PHE A 56 15.84 7.22 -4.85
C PHE A 56 17.02 8.09 -5.21
N ILE A 57 17.00 9.34 -4.73
CA ILE A 57 18.14 10.25 -4.81
C ILE A 57 18.98 10.04 -3.55
N ILE A 58 20.13 9.43 -3.67
CA ILE A 58 21.02 9.11 -2.55
C ILE A 58 22.44 9.66 -2.80
N LYS A 59 23.30 9.56 -1.80
CA LYS A 59 24.74 9.72 -2.00
C LYS A 59 25.36 8.40 -2.40
N LYS A 60 26.34 8.42 -3.29
CA LYS A 60 27.01 7.20 -3.77
C LYS A 60 27.63 6.38 -2.64
N GLU A 61 28.18 7.04 -1.64
CA GLU A 61 28.77 6.44 -0.44
C GLU A 61 27.79 5.62 0.39
N ASN A 62 26.48 5.96 0.34
CA ASN A 62 25.42 5.31 1.12
C ASN A 62 24.69 4.21 0.32
N GLU A 63 25.04 3.96 -0.93
CA GLU A 63 24.29 3.06 -1.83
C GLU A 63 24.13 1.66 -1.26
N LYS A 64 25.21 1.09 -0.72
CA LYS A 64 25.20 -0.28 -0.19
C LYS A 64 24.25 -0.39 1.00
N ASP A 65 24.43 0.46 2.01
CA ASP A 65 23.65 0.43 3.24
C ASP A 65 22.17 0.73 2.97
N PHE A 66 21.90 1.66 2.04
CA PHE A 66 20.55 2.00 1.64
C PHE A 66 19.83 0.84 0.94
N LYS A 67 20.53 0.14 0.03
CA LYS A 67 19.97 -1.05 -0.64
C LYS A 67 19.70 -2.20 0.34
N GLU A 68 20.59 -2.43 1.31
CA GLU A 68 20.41 -3.47 2.33
C GLU A 68 19.21 -3.19 3.24
N VAL A 69 18.97 -1.94 3.60
CA VAL A 69 17.90 -1.58 4.55
C VAL A 69 16.53 -1.50 3.88
N ILE A 70 16.42 -0.87 2.71
CA ILE A 70 15.14 -0.66 2.06
C ILE A 70 15.11 -1.09 0.60
N GLY A 71 16.19 -0.87 -0.14
CA GLY A 71 16.17 -1.01 -1.59
C GLY A 71 15.85 -2.41 -2.07
N ASN A 72 16.46 -3.44 -1.48
CA ASN A 72 16.21 -4.84 -1.85
C ASN A 72 14.76 -5.24 -1.60
N ARG A 73 14.21 -4.81 -0.47
CA ARG A 73 12.81 -5.06 -0.10
C ARG A 73 11.83 -4.35 -1.03
N MET A 74 12.18 -3.15 -1.51
CA MET A 74 11.34 -2.39 -2.44
C MET A 74 11.39 -2.93 -3.87
N ALA A 75 12.49 -3.56 -4.29
CA ALA A 75 12.63 -4.12 -5.62
C ALA A 75 11.61 -5.25 -5.92
N ASP A 76 11.13 -5.94 -4.90
CA ASP A 76 10.10 -6.97 -5.02
C ASP A 76 8.68 -6.37 -5.21
N VAL A 77 8.51 -5.08 -4.90
CA VAL A 77 7.20 -4.41 -4.86
C VAL A 77 7.01 -3.38 -5.96
N MET A 78 8.08 -2.68 -6.34
CA MET A 78 8.07 -1.59 -7.31
C MET A 78 9.29 -1.67 -8.23
N ASP A 79 9.21 -1.01 -9.39
CA ASP A 79 10.41 -0.71 -10.19
C ASP A 79 11.28 0.32 -9.44
N VAL A 80 12.50 -0.06 -9.07
CA VAL A 80 13.39 0.74 -8.23
C VAL A 80 14.60 1.21 -9.00
N GLU A 81 14.84 2.51 -8.99
CA GLU A 81 16.00 3.12 -9.59
C GLU A 81 16.74 4.03 -8.62
N TYR A 82 18.05 4.17 -8.80
CA TYR A 82 18.92 4.97 -7.93
C TYR A 82 19.65 6.03 -8.74
N VAL A 83 19.61 7.26 -8.28
CA VAL A 83 20.41 8.37 -8.81
C VAL A 83 21.25 8.99 -7.70
N PHE A 84 22.34 9.62 -8.08
CA PHE A 84 23.32 10.11 -7.11
C PHE A 84 23.43 11.62 -7.17
N GLN A 85 23.16 12.27 -6.03
CA GLN A 85 23.47 13.69 -5.89
C GLN A 85 24.96 13.84 -5.57
N ASP A 86 25.73 14.37 -6.52
CA ASP A 86 27.16 14.60 -6.40
C ASP A 86 27.48 16.09 -6.53
N LEU A 87 28.36 16.61 -5.65
CA LEU A 87 28.80 18.00 -5.68
C LEU A 87 29.51 18.39 -6.98
N THR A 88 30.15 17.41 -7.64
CA THR A 88 30.90 17.61 -8.89
C THR A 88 30.01 17.63 -10.12
N ASN A 89 28.74 17.29 -10.01
CA ASN A 89 27.79 17.32 -11.13
C ASN A 89 27.36 18.77 -11.41
N LEU A 90 28.24 19.52 -12.05
CA LEU A 90 28.11 20.94 -12.38
C LEU A 90 28.09 21.16 -13.89
N PRO A 91 27.45 22.25 -14.37
CA PRO A 91 27.55 22.67 -15.75
C PRO A 91 29.01 23.00 -16.14
N GLU A 92 29.32 22.94 -17.44
CA GLU A 92 30.63 23.31 -17.98
C GLU A 92 31.04 24.73 -17.53
N GLY A 93 32.28 24.87 -17.08
CA GLY A 93 32.85 26.15 -16.62
C GLY A 93 32.64 26.45 -15.13
N PHE A 94 32.03 25.55 -14.36
CA PHE A 94 31.91 25.67 -12.91
C PHE A 94 32.72 24.59 -12.19
N GLU A 95 33.30 24.94 -11.05
CA GLU A 95 34.04 24.04 -10.18
C GLU A 95 33.49 24.10 -8.75
N VAL A 96 33.70 23.03 -7.99
CA VAL A 96 33.31 22.97 -6.58
C VAL A 96 34.26 23.87 -5.78
N PRO A 97 33.76 24.87 -5.04
CA PRO A 97 34.62 25.72 -4.19
C PRO A 97 35.39 24.92 -3.15
N ASP A 98 36.64 25.31 -2.91
CA ASP A 98 37.44 24.72 -1.85
C ASP A 98 36.74 24.79 -0.49
N GLY A 99 36.67 23.63 0.19
CA GLY A 99 36.01 23.52 1.50
C GLY A 99 34.47 23.41 1.46
N ARG A 100 33.84 23.38 0.29
CA ARG A 100 32.40 23.13 0.20
C ARG A 100 32.08 21.65 0.45
N ILE A 101 31.27 21.39 1.46
CA ILE A 101 30.73 20.05 1.78
C ILE A 101 29.19 20.00 1.66
N LYS A 102 28.55 21.18 1.59
CA LYS A 102 27.09 21.30 1.54
C LYS A 102 26.58 21.00 0.13
N PRO A 103 25.55 20.12 -0.05
CA PRO A 103 24.92 19.88 -1.35
C PRO A 103 24.36 21.17 -1.96
N TRP A 104 24.14 21.15 -3.27
CA TRP A 104 23.64 22.32 -4.00
C TRP A 104 22.12 22.60 -3.84
N GLY A 105 21.44 21.86 -2.98
CA GLY A 105 20.01 22.05 -2.67
C GLY A 105 19.09 21.05 -3.34
N THR A 106 17.78 21.22 -3.08
CA THR A 106 16.74 20.24 -3.48
C THR A 106 16.47 20.21 -4.99
N ALA A 107 16.59 21.36 -5.69
CA ALA A 107 16.46 21.38 -7.14
C ALA A 107 17.62 20.61 -7.82
N HIS A 108 18.85 20.78 -7.34
CA HIS A 108 19.98 20.01 -7.83
C HIS A 108 19.85 18.50 -7.53
N ALA A 109 19.29 18.13 -6.39
CA ALA A 109 19.00 16.74 -6.09
C ALA A 109 18.04 16.15 -7.14
N VAL A 110 16.93 16.82 -7.43
CA VAL A 110 15.94 16.38 -8.42
C VAL A 110 16.51 16.40 -9.84
N LEU A 111 17.43 17.32 -10.16
CA LEU A 111 18.11 17.33 -11.45
C LEU A 111 18.86 16.01 -11.74
N SER A 112 19.33 15.31 -10.71
CA SER A 112 19.97 13.99 -10.88
C SER A 112 19.06 12.94 -11.51
N CYS A 113 17.75 13.17 -11.55
CA CYS A 113 16.76 12.27 -12.15
C CYS A 113 16.56 12.49 -13.67
N ILE A 114 17.26 13.45 -14.30
CA ILE A 114 16.97 13.90 -15.67
C ILE A 114 17.05 12.80 -16.73
N ASP A 115 17.88 11.79 -16.53
CA ASP A 115 18.09 10.69 -17.47
C ASP A 115 17.22 9.44 -17.16
N VAL A 116 16.48 9.43 -16.01
CA VAL A 116 15.73 8.25 -15.56
C VAL A 116 14.24 8.50 -15.33
N VAL A 117 13.82 9.78 -15.27
CA VAL A 117 12.43 10.19 -15.18
C VAL A 117 12.01 10.76 -16.52
N ASP A 118 11.11 10.04 -17.19
CA ASP A 118 10.66 10.34 -18.54
C ASP A 118 9.14 10.67 -18.64
N GLY A 119 8.52 11.01 -17.52
CA GLY A 119 7.09 11.33 -17.41
C GLY A 119 6.78 12.23 -16.22
N PRO A 120 5.49 12.41 -15.86
CA PRO A 120 5.12 13.16 -14.67
C PRO A 120 5.66 12.48 -13.42
N PHE A 121 6.00 13.26 -12.39
CA PHE A 121 6.60 12.71 -11.18
C PHE A 121 6.21 13.49 -9.92
N ALA A 122 6.16 12.79 -8.80
CA ALA A 122 6.03 13.37 -7.47
C ALA A 122 7.38 13.37 -6.76
N VAL A 123 7.66 14.41 -5.98
CA VAL A 123 8.88 14.53 -5.16
C VAL A 123 8.48 14.60 -3.69
N ILE A 124 9.16 13.79 -2.84
CA ILE A 124 8.98 13.79 -1.39
C ILE A 124 10.34 13.71 -0.66
N ASN A 125 10.33 14.04 0.63
CA ASN A 125 11.46 13.78 1.52
C ASN A 125 11.43 12.34 2.04
N ALA A 126 12.58 11.75 2.27
CA ALA A 126 12.72 10.38 2.76
C ALA A 126 12.39 10.20 4.26
N ASP A 127 12.42 11.29 5.02
CA ASP A 127 12.27 11.29 6.49
C ASP A 127 10.93 11.85 6.97
N ASP A 128 9.97 11.98 6.04
CA ASP A 128 8.65 12.52 6.30
C ASP A 128 7.55 11.49 6.02
N TYR A 129 6.52 11.48 6.86
CA TYR A 129 5.27 10.77 6.64
C TYR A 129 4.20 11.75 6.12
N TYR A 130 3.65 11.47 4.96
CA TYR A 130 2.72 12.35 4.26
C TYR A 130 1.26 11.96 4.39
N GLY A 131 1.00 10.66 4.62
CA GLY A 131 -0.35 10.12 4.72
C GLY A 131 -0.98 9.78 3.37
N ARG A 132 -1.99 8.96 3.46
CA ARG A 132 -2.62 8.30 2.32
C ARG A 132 -3.38 9.25 1.39
N ASP A 133 -4.15 10.20 1.94
CA ASP A 133 -4.94 11.16 1.14
C ASP A 133 -4.03 12.01 0.25
N ALA A 134 -2.83 12.35 0.74
CA ALA A 134 -1.83 13.10 0.00
C ALA A 134 -1.37 12.34 -1.27
N PHE A 135 -0.99 11.07 -1.13
CA PHE A 135 -0.54 10.25 -2.27
C PHE A 135 -1.65 10.02 -3.30
N GLN A 136 -2.88 9.83 -2.87
CA GLN A 136 -4.01 9.67 -3.77
C GLN A 136 -4.27 10.90 -4.61
N LYS A 137 -4.30 12.07 -3.97
CA LYS A 137 -4.54 13.34 -4.64
C LYS A 137 -3.45 13.68 -5.65
N ILE A 138 -2.18 13.53 -5.26
CA ILE A 138 -1.06 13.86 -6.14
C ILE A 138 -0.98 12.87 -7.32
N TYR A 139 -1.19 11.57 -7.08
CA TYR A 139 -1.23 10.57 -8.15
C TYR A 139 -2.36 10.86 -9.14
N HIS A 140 -3.58 11.12 -8.65
CA HIS A 140 -4.72 11.45 -9.50
C HIS A 140 -4.44 12.67 -10.37
N PHE A 141 -3.89 13.75 -9.78
CA PHE A 141 -3.51 14.94 -10.53
C PHE A 141 -2.50 14.61 -11.63
N LEU A 142 -1.39 13.96 -11.29
CA LEU A 142 -0.31 13.62 -12.22
C LEU A 142 -0.75 12.65 -13.34
N SER A 143 -1.75 11.82 -13.08
CA SER A 143 -2.30 10.87 -14.05
C SER A 143 -3.32 11.48 -14.99
N THR A 144 -3.87 12.66 -14.66
CA THR A 144 -4.99 13.26 -15.43
C THR A 144 -4.65 14.60 -16.05
N GLN A 145 -3.75 15.38 -15.44
CA GLN A 145 -3.39 16.71 -15.92
C GLN A 145 -2.27 16.65 -16.94
N LYS A 146 -2.35 17.53 -17.95
CA LYS A 146 -1.33 17.71 -18.99
C LYS A 146 -0.94 19.17 -19.07
N ASP A 147 0.31 19.41 -19.43
CA ASP A 147 0.77 20.74 -19.83
C ASP A 147 0.02 21.19 -21.10
N ASP A 148 -0.26 22.47 -21.17
CA ASP A 148 -0.83 23.13 -22.32
C ASP A 148 0.11 24.26 -22.80
N ASP A 149 -0.34 25.52 -22.78
CA ASP A 149 0.51 26.69 -22.97
C ASP A 149 1.42 27.00 -21.76
N LYS A 150 1.18 26.32 -20.63
CA LYS A 150 1.93 26.42 -19.38
C LYS A 150 2.17 25.05 -18.77
N TYR A 151 3.17 24.97 -17.91
CA TYR A 151 3.35 23.82 -17.05
C TYR A 151 2.22 23.72 -16.01
N ARG A 152 1.66 22.52 -15.84
CA ARG A 152 0.62 22.21 -14.87
C ARG A 152 1.21 21.41 -13.71
N PHE A 153 1.70 22.13 -12.72
CA PHE A 153 2.28 21.54 -11.50
C PHE A 153 1.26 21.45 -10.38
N THR A 154 1.62 20.73 -9.35
CA THR A 154 0.84 20.64 -8.12
C THR A 154 1.73 20.55 -6.88
N MET A 155 1.15 20.84 -5.73
CA MET A 155 1.73 20.54 -4.43
C MET A 155 0.66 20.04 -3.48
N VAL A 156 1.04 19.22 -2.50
CA VAL A 156 0.16 18.89 -1.40
C VAL A 156 0.39 19.86 -0.25
N GLY A 157 -0.67 20.61 0.07
CA GLY A 157 -0.69 21.52 1.20
C GLY A 157 -1.30 20.85 2.44
N TYR A 158 -0.76 21.18 3.60
CA TYR A 158 -1.26 20.74 4.89
C TYR A 158 -1.74 21.93 5.72
N HIS A 159 -2.74 21.73 6.57
CA HIS A 159 -3.07 22.72 7.56
C HIS A 159 -1.96 22.84 8.59
N LEU A 160 -1.55 24.05 8.92
CA LEU A 160 -0.45 24.34 9.86
C LEU A 160 -0.59 23.54 11.16
N LYS A 161 -1.80 23.49 11.75
CA LYS A 161 -2.10 22.72 12.97
C LYS A 161 -1.71 21.24 12.89
N ASN A 162 -1.69 20.65 11.67
CA ASN A 162 -1.36 19.25 11.43
C ASN A 162 0.14 19.02 11.23
N THR A 163 0.98 20.06 11.35
CA THR A 163 2.42 20.02 11.10
C THR A 163 3.26 20.62 12.24
N LEU A 164 2.61 21.08 13.31
CA LEU A 164 3.29 21.62 14.50
C LEU A 164 3.76 20.47 15.42
N THR A 165 4.81 20.74 16.18
CA THR A 165 5.31 19.90 17.28
C THR A 165 5.15 20.60 18.62
N GLU A 166 5.04 19.81 19.70
CA GLU A 166 5.10 20.33 21.08
C GLU A 166 6.55 20.48 21.57
N ASN A 167 7.55 20.00 20.79
CA ASN A 167 8.95 19.88 21.23
C ASN A 167 9.84 21.05 20.78
N GLY A 168 9.25 22.15 20.28
CA GLY A 168 10.02 23.32 19.86
C GLY A 168 9.43 24.04 18.66
N HIS A 169 10.29 24.80 17.96
CA HIS A 169 9.88 25.51 16.75
C HIS A 169 10.03 24.66 15.50
N VAL A 170 9.27 24.98 14.47
CA VAL A 170 9.32 24.36 13.15
C VAL A 170 9.54 25.42 12.07
N ALA A 171 10.15 25.00 10.95
CA ALA A 171 10.24 25.80 9.73
C ALA A 171 9.23 25.29 8.70
N ARG A 172 8.44 26.19 8.07
CA ARG A 172 7.41 25.83 7.09
C ARG A 172 7.32 26.87 5.97
N GLY A 173 7.13 26.38 4.76
CA GLY A 173 6.73 27.22 3.64
C GLY A 173 5.24 27.58 3.76
N VAL A 174 4.91 28.76 4.25
CA VAL A 174 3.52 29.25 4.33
C VAL A 174 3.06 29.65 2.95
N CYS A 175 1.95 29.03 2.48
CA CYS A 175 1.43 29.22 1.14
C CYS A 175 0.34 30.29 1.09
N THR A 176 0.44 31.19 0.11
CA THR A 176 -0.68 32.04 -0.30
C THR A 176 -1.36 31.37 -1.49
N VAL A 177 -2.66 31.11 -1.36
CA VAL A 177 -3.47 30.39 -2.36
C VAL A 177 -4.58 31.32 -2.83
N ASP A 178 -4.84 31.38 -4.13
CA ASP A 178 -5.92 32.17 -4.69
C ASP A 178 -7.30 31.49 -4.52
N GLU A 179 -8.36 32.20 -4.93
CA GLU A 179 -9.75 31.71 -4.84
C GLU A 179 -10.04 30.46 -5.69
N ASN A 180 -9.18 30.18 -6.68
CA ASN A 180 -9.29 29.02 -7.56
C ASN A 180 -8.45 27.84 -7.09
N GLY A 181 -7.74 27.96 -5.96
CA GLY A 181 -6.89 26.91 -5.41
C GLY A 181 -5.49 26.85 -6.01
N TYR A 182 -5.04 27.89 -6.70
CA TYR A 182 -3.69 27.98 -7.24
C TYR A 182 -2.74 28.68 -6.28
N LEU A 183 -1.51 28.17 -6.23
CA LEU A 183 -0.42 28.76 -5.46
C LEU A 183 -0.01 30.11 -6.06
N VAL A 184 -0.02 31.14 -5.24
CA VAL A 184 0.47 32.49 -5.57
C VAL A 184 1.91 32.65 -5.12
N GLU A 185 2.19 32.26 -3.87
CA GLU A 185 3.50 32.41 -3.24
C GLU A 185 3.71 31.38 -2.13
N VAL A 186 4.98 31.00 -1.93
CA VAL A 186 5.43 30.25 -0.75
C VAL A 186 6.44 31.12 0.00
N THR A 187 6.13 31.45 1.24
CA THR A 187 7.04 32.21 2.11
C THR A 187 7.60 31.30 3.19
N GLU A 188 8.91 31.06 3.17
CA GLU A 188 9.57 30.25 4.20
C GLU A 188 9.60 30.99 5.53
N ARG A 189 8.99 30.40 6.56
CA ARG A 189 9.04 30.88 7.95
C ARG A 189 9.86 29.88 8.76
N THR A 190 11.06 30.30 9.11
CA THR A 190 12.07 29.41 9.73
C THR A 190 11.84 29.15 11.20
N HIS A 191 11.00 29.97 11.88
CA HIS A 191 10.74 29.85 13.31
C HIS A 191 9.25 30.08 13.60
N ILE A 192 8.47 28.98 13.57
CA ILE A 192 7.05 28.95 13.95
C ILE A 192 6.91 28.16 15.22
N GLU A 193 6.20 28.68 16.20
CA GLU A 193 5.86 28.00 17.46
C GLU A 193 4.36 27.94 17.68
N LYS A 194 3.93 26.89 18.38
CA LYS A 194 2.59 26.79 18.95
C LYS A 194 2.50 27.63 20.22
N LYS A 195 1.56 28.56 20.28
CA LYS A 195 1.30 29.45 21.40
C LYS A 195 -0.12 29.19 21.95
N GLY A 196 -0.26 28.11 22.73
CA GLY A 196 -1.58 27.64 23.17
C GLY A 196 -2.45 27.15 21.99
N GLU A 197 -3.62 27.77 21.79
CA GLU A 197 -4.53 27.47 20.69
C GLU A 197 -4.19 28.16 19.36
N ARG A 198 -3.05 28.87 19.29
CA ARG A 198 -2.61 29.66 18.14
C ARG A 198 -1.23 29.24 17.70
N ALA A 199 -0.84 29.65 16.49
CA ALA A 199 0.53 29.57 15.99
C ALA A 199 1.06 30.99 15.74
N ALA A 200 2.36 31.20 15.92
CA ALA A 200 3.01 32.45 15.58
C ALA A 200 4.44 32.21 15.10
N PHE A 201 4.94 33.12 14.25
CA PHE A 201 6.32 33.07 13.78
C PHE A 201 7.08 34.35 14.22
N THR A 202 8.40 34.21 14.28
CA THR A 202 9.33 35.31 14.49
C THR A 202 10.40 35.32 13.40
N GLU A 203 10.87 36.52 13.04
CA GLU A 203 11.98 36.75 12.11
C GLU A 203 13.18 37.45 12.79
N ASP A 204 13.06 37.72 14.08
CA ASP A 204 13.99 38.50 14.89
C ASP A 204 14.33 37.82 16.23
N ASP A 205 14.51 36.49 16.17
CA ASP A 205 14.87 35.65 17.31
C ASP A 205 13.94 35.78 18.53
N GLY A 206 12.65 36.06 18.26
CA GLY A 206 11.63 36.15 19.31
C GLY A 206 11.36 37.53 19.88
N ALA A 207 11.97 38.59 19.34
CA ALA A 207 11.71 39.97 19.76
C ALA A 207 10.29 40.42 19.36
N SER A 208 9.81 39.97 18.20
CA SER A 208 8.42 40.18 17.77
C SER A 208 7.80 38.85 17.25
N TRP A 209 6.48 38.74 17.37
CA TRP A 209 5.72 37.57 16.95
C TRP A 209 4.53 37.97 16.10
N THR A 210 4.39 37.34 14.96
CA THR A 210 3.23 37.51 14.07
C THR A 210 2.38 36.23 14.10
N GLU A 211 1.07 36.37 14.36
CA GLU A 211 0.15 35.25 14.41
C GLU A 211 -0.07 34.64 13.00
N LEU A 212 -0.20 33.31 12.95
CA LEU A 212 -0.61 32.54 11.79
C LEU A 212 -1.91 31.81 12.10
N PRO A 213 -2.87 31.77 11.15
CA PRO A 213 -4.05 30.93 11.29
C PRO A 213 -3.65 29.46 11.41
N MET A 214 -4.31 28.71 12.29
CA MET A 214 -4.05 27.27 12.48
C MET A 214 -4.44 26.44 11.26
N ASP A 215 -5.31 26.95 10.41
CA ASP A 215 -5.74 26.39 9.14
C ASP A 215 -4.96 26.95 7.94
N ALA A 216 -3.95 27.81 8.17
CA ALA A 216 -3.06 28.26 7.10
C ALA A 216 -2.48 27.04 6.36
N VAL A 217 -2.42 27.14 5.05
CA VAL A 217 -1.84 26.08 4.20
C VAL A 217 -0.33 26.21 4.19
N VAL A 218 0.35 25.11 4.48
CA VAL A 218 1.82 25.04 4.47
C VAL A 218 2.33 23.93 3.57
N SER A 219 3.47 24.17 2.95
CA SER A 219 4.22 23.18 2.17
C SER A 219 5.05 22.31 3.09
N MET A 220 4.94 20.98 2.87
CA MET A 220 5.80 19.97 3.49
C MET A 220 6.71 19.31 2.45
N ASN A 221 6.99 20.02 1.36
CA ASN A 221 7.88 19.59 0.28
C ASN A 221 7.39 18.36 -0.49
N MET A 222 6.07 18.20 -0.60
CA MET A 222 5.45 17.21 -1.49
C MET A 222 4.94 17.91 -2.74
N TRP A 223 5.65 17.70 -3.85
CA TRP A 223 5.43 18.37 -5.12
C TRP A 223 5.12 17.38 -6.24
N GLY A 224 4.32 17.80 -7.20
CA GLY A 224 4.05 17.06 -8.43
C GLY A 224 4.36 17.91 -9.66
N PHE A 225 5.13 17.36 -10.56
CA PHE A 225 5.66 18.03 -11.74
C PHE A 225 5.40 17.23 -13.01
N SER A 226 5.32 17.91 -14.14
CA SER A 226 5.49 17.31 -15.46
C SER A 226 6.98 17.12 -15.76
N GLU A 227 7.29 16.27 -16.74
CA GLU A 227 8.67 15.98 -17.21
C GLU A 227 9.45 17.26 -17.56
N GLY A 228 8.78 18.26 -18.14
CA GLY A 228 9.40 19.52 -18.53
C GLY A 228 10.09 20.28 -17.40
N PHE A 229 9.70 20.05 -16.15
CA PHE A 229 10.30 20.71 -14.98
C PHE A 229 11.80 20.40 -14.81
N LEU A 230 12.25 19.19 -15.18
CA LEU A 230 13.68 18.82 -15.12
C LEU A 230 14.53 19.69 -16.06
N GLN A 231 13.99 20.05 -17.22
CA GLN A 231 14.68 20.93 -18.16
C GLN A 231 14.75 22.38 -17.64
N GLU A 232 13.71 22.84 -16.94
CA GLU A 232 13.72 24.17 -16.30
C GLU A 232 14.75 24.25 -15.16
N ILE A 233 14.85 23.21 -14.34
CA ILE A 233 15.90 23.12 -13.30
C ILE A 233 17.28 23.19 -13.96
N LYS A 234 17.51 22.42 -15.02
CA LYS A 234 18.80 22.37 -15.76
C LYS A 234 19.15 23.74 -16.34
N ALA A 235 18.18 24.39 -16.99
CA ALA A 235 18.38 25.69 -17.62
C ALA A 235 18.71 26.81 -16.59
N GLY A 236 18.06 26.78 -15.42
CA GLY A 236 18.27 27.78 -14.36
C GLY A 236 19.52 27.58 -13.52
N PHE A 237 20.11 26.37 -13.51
CA PHE A 237 21.18 26.01 -12.57
C PHE A 237 22.46 26.81 -12.78
N ALA A 238 22.89 27.05 -14.01
CA ALA A 238 24.11 27.84 -14.31
C ALA A 238 23.96 29.31 -13.86
N ALA A 239 22.79 29.91 -14.04
CA ALA A 239 22.52 31.28 -13.56
C ALA A 239 22.55 31.35 -12.03
N PHE A 240 21.92 30.39 -11.36
CA PHE A 240 21.98 30.25 -9.90
C PHE A 240 23.43 30.12 -9.39
N LEU A 241 24.24 29.26 -10.02
CA LEU A 241 25.64 29.09 -9.61
C LEU A 241 26.45 30.36 -9.75
N LYS A 242 26.26 31.11 -10.84
CA LYS A 242 26.96 32.39 -11.06
C LYS A 242 26.70 33.37 -9.92
N GLU A 243 25.45 33.56 -9.54
CA GLU A 243 25.04 34.46 -8.46
C GLU A 243 25.42 33.91 -7.09
N GLY A 244 25.12 32.63 -6.83
CA GLY A 244 25.34 31.99 -5.54
C GLY A 244 26.81 31.87 -5.15
N LEU A 245 27.70 31.63 -6.11
CA LEU A 245 29.14 31.54 -5.86
C LEU A 245 29.78 32.91 -5.54
N GLU A 246 29.24 34.00 -6.07
CA GLU A 246 29.69 35.35 -5.74
C GLU A 246 29.35 35.75 -4.30
N HIS A 247 28.17 35.34 -3.81
CA HIS A 247 27.66 35.80 -2.51
C HIS A 247 27.90 34.81 -1.37
N ASN A 248 27.76 33.51 -1.62
CA ASN A 248 27.85 32.48 -0.58
C ASN A 248 28.37 31.15 -1.13
N PRO A 249 29.64 31.03 -1.54
CA PRO A 249 30.18 29.89 -2.26
C PRO A 249 30.09 28.56 -1.49
N LEU A 250 30.13 28.60 -0.16
CA LEU A 250 30.14 27.39 0.67
C LEU A 250 28.74 26.90 1.06
N LYS A 251 27.70 27.77 0.98
CA LYS A 251 26.38 27.45 1.55
C LYS A 251 25.18 27.75 0.64
N CYS A 252 25.37 28.38 -0.54
CA CYS A 252 24.25 28.64 -1.46
C CYS A 252 23.57 27.32 -1.87
N GLU A 253 22.24 27.35 -1.95
CA GLU A 253 21.41 26.18 -2.29
C GLU A 253 20.35 26.55 -3.32
N TYR A 254 20.23 25.71 -4.34
CA TYR A 254 19.22 25.80 -5.37
C TYR A 254 17.99 24.99 -4.95
N PHE A 255 16.95 25.69 -4.51
CA PHE A 255 15.75 25.06 -3.95
C PHE A 255 14.66 24.86 -5.00
N LEU A 256 13.90 23.78 -4.91
CA LEU A 256 12.71 23.54 -5.74
C LEU A 256 11.71 24.70 -5.69
N PRO A 257 11.31 25.23 -4.50
CA PRO A 257 10.38 26.36 -4.45
C PRO A 257 10.88 27.61 -5.17
N THR A 258 12.19 27.84 -5.26
CA THR A 258 12.76 28.97 -6.01
C THR A 258 12.53 28.83 -7.50
N VAL A 259 12.75 27.62 -8.06
CA VAL A 259 12.49 27.36 -9.48
C VAL A 259 11.00 27.54 -9.79
N VAL A 260 10.14 26.98 -8.97
CA VAL A 260 8.67 27.11 -9.09
C VAL A 260 8.27 28.59 -9.04
N SER A 261 8.76 29.36 -8.05
CA SER A 261 8.43 30.78 -7.89
C SER A 261 8.85 31.61 -9.11
N ASN A 262 9.98 31.30 -9.72
CA ASN A 262 10.41 31.98 -10.94
C ASN A 262 9.46 31.70 -12.12
N LEU A 263 9.07 30.44 -12.34
CA LEU A 263 8.13 30.06 -13.37
C LEU A 263 6.72 30.67 -13.18
N LEU A 264 6.27 30.79 -11.91
CA LEU A 264 5.02 31.49 -11.57
C LEU A 264 5.10 32.98 -11.91
N LYS A 265 6.19 33.68 -11.52
CA LYS A 265 6.42 35.10 -11.85
C LYS A 265 6.49 35.36 -13.33
N GLU A 266 7.06 34.43 -14.10
CA GLU A 266 7.15 34.48 -15.56
C GLU A 266 5.84 34.05 -16.25
N ASN A 267 4.82 33.66 -15.50
CA ASN A 267 3.53 33.17 -15.99
C ASN A 267 3.66 31.93 -16.90
N ARG A 268 4.68 31.11 -16.68
CA ARG A 268 5.00 29.88 -17.43
C ARG A 268 4.49 28.61 -16.78
N ALA A 269 4.09 28.67 -15.51
CA ALA A 269 3.51 27.56 -14.78
C ALA A 269 2.28 27.98 -13.97
N THR A 270 1.45 27.00 -13.63
CA THR A 270 0.47 27.08 -12.55
C THR A 270 0.71 25.93 -11.58
N VAL A 271 0.43 26.14 -10.31
CA VAL A 271 0.56 25.11 -9.26
C VAL A 271 -0.77 24.95 -8.54
N SER A 272 -1.44 23.83 -8.72
CA SER A 272 -2.67 23.50 -7.98
C SER A 272 -2.31 23.06 -6.57
N VAL A 273 -2.96 23.63 -5.55
CA VAL A 273 -2.72 23.26 -4.14
C VAL A 273 -3.75 22.21 -3.71
N LEU A 274 -3.29 20.98 -3.51
CA LEU A 274 -4.11 19.84 -3.09
C LEU A 274 -4.07 19.75 -1.55
N THR A 275 -5.08 20.26 -0.86
CA THR A 275 -5.09 20.24 0.62
C THR A 275 -5.35 18.84 1.14
N SER A 276 -4.41 18.27 1.90
CA SER A 276 -4.58 17.00 2.60
C SER A 276 -5.26 17.17 3.96
N LYS A 277 -6.07 16.19 4.33
CA LYS A 277 -6.68 16.06 5.66
C LYS A 277 -5.79 15.30 6.64
N ASP A 278 -4.77 14.60 6.13
CA ASP A 278 -3.87 13.78 6.93
C ASP A 278 -3.03 14.65 7.86
N LYS A 279 -2.58 14.06 8.94
CA LYS A 279 -1.56 14.65 9.80
C LYS A 279 -0.20 14.27 9.23
N TRP A 280 0.63 15.28 9.02
CA TRP A 280 2.02 15.10 8.66
C TRP A 280 2.85 14.77 9.91
N TYR A 281 3.84 13.90 9.75
CA TYR A 281 4.83 13.60 10.79
C TYR A 281 6.22 13.60 10.19
N GLY A 282 7.17 14.19 10.91
CA GLY A 282 8.59 14.16 10.57
C GLY A 282 9.42 14.03 11.85
N VAL A 283 10.57 13.39 11.75
CA VAL A 283 11.47 13.24 12.89
C VAL A 283 12.51 14.35 12.82
N THR A 284 12.18 15.54 13.32
CA THR A 284 13.12 16.67 13.38
C THR A 284 14.00 16.59 14.62
N TYR A 285 13.45 16.22 15.75
CA TYR A 285 14.12 16.01 17.02
C TYR A 285 14.02 14.55 17.44
N LYS A 286 14.94 14.05 18.31
CA LYS A 286 14.87 12.68 18.82
C LYS A 286 13.54 12.36 19.53
N ASP A 287 12.98 13.34 20.20
CA ASP A 287 11.72 13.23 20.95
C ASP A 287 10.51 13.10 20.01
N ASP A 288 10.61 13.57 18.76
CA ASP A 288 9.56 13.40 17.75
C ASP A 288 9.40 11.91 17.34
N LYS A 289 10.47 11.10 17.44
CA LYS A 289 10.43 9.69 17.09
C LYS A 289 9.31 8.95 17.81
N GLN A 290 9.17 9.14 19.13
CA GLN A 290 8.14 8.45 19.90
C GLN A 290 6.72 8.87 19.48
N VAL A 291 6.54 10.12 19.05
CA VAL A 291 5.26 10.61 18.53
C VAL A 291 4.91 9.90 17.22
N VAL A 292 5.89 9.72 16.33
CA VAL A 292 5.72 8.98 15.06
C VAL A 292 5.41 7.51 15.33
N VAL A 293 6.18 6.85 16.19
CA VAL A 293 5.96 5.44 16.58
C VAL A 293 4.54 5.24 17.09
N ASN A 294 4.08 6.06 18.04
CA ASN A 294 2.72 5.95 18.58
C ASN A 294 1.64 6.21 17.52
N ALA A 295 1.87 7.16 16.63
CA ALA A 295 0.91 7.47 15.56
C ALA A 295 0.81 6.30 14.56
N ILE A 296 1.92 5.72 14.13
CA ILE A 296 1.95 4.55 13.25
C ILE A 296 1.30 3.35 13.94
N GLN A 297 1.57 3.09 15.22
CA GLN A 297 0.93 2.01 15.95
C GLN A 297 -0.60 2.20 15.99
N THR A 298 -1.08 3.41 16.30
CA THR A 298 -2.52 3.71 16.25
C THR A 298 -3.11 3.44 14.87
N MET A 299 -2.41 3.81 13.79
CA MET A 299 -2.87 3.54 12.42
C MET A 299 -2.90 2.05 12.09
N LYS A 300 -1.99 1.25 12.66
CA LYS A 300 -2.04 -0.23 12.55
C LYS A 300 -3.22 -0.80 13.33
N ASP A 301 -3.43 -0.37 14.56
CA ASP A 301 -4.55 -0.79 15.41
C ASP A 301 -5.91 -0.46 14.76
N ASP A 302 -6.00 0.67 14.06
CA ASP A 302 -7.16 1.10 13.28
C ASP A 302 -7.30 0.35 11.94
N GLY A 303 -6.32 -0.51 11.57
CA GLY A 303 -6.30 -1.27 10.31
C GLY A 303 -6.04 -0.43 9.06
N ILE A 304 -5.47 0.78 9.20
CA ILE A 304 -5.02 1.62 8.09
C ILE A 304 -3.77 1.00 7.46
N TYR A 305 -2.86 0.52 8.29
CA TYR A 305 -1.69 -0.27 7.89
C TYR A 305 -1.76 -1.67 8.47
N PRO A 306 -1.26 -2.69 7.76
CA PRO A 306 -1.05 -4.02 8.33
C PRO A 306 0.10 -3.98 9.35
N GLU A 307 0.18 -4.99 10.22
CA GLU A 307 1.27 -5.10 11.21
C GLU A 307 2.65 -5.13 10.52
N LYS A 308 2.76 -5.93 9.45
CA LYS A 308 3.91 -5.94 8.55
C LYS A 308 3.51 -5.28 7.22
N VAL A 309 4.09 -4.14 6.92
CA VAL A 309 3.76 -3.36 5.72
C VAL A 309 4.10 -4.12 4.42
N TRP A 310 5.19 -4.89 4.44
CA TRP A 310 5.68 -5.67 3.30
C TRP A 310 5.60 -7.16 3.61
N CYS A 311 4.40 -7.68 3.85
CA CYS A 311 4.16 -9.11 4.03
C CYS A 311 3.16 -9.62 3.00
N GLY A 312 3.01 -10.94 2.96
CA GLY A 312 2.25 -11.65 1.96
C GLY A 312 0.84 -11.12 1.71
N GLU A 313 0.07 -10.69 2.76
CA GLU A 313 -1.26 -10.11 2.54
C GLU A 313 -1.20 -8.80 1.74
N THR A 314 -0.21 -7.97 2.01
CA THR A 314 0.00 -6.70 1.30
C THR A 314 0.45 -6.95 -0.13
N GLU A 315 1.45 -7.81 -0.33
CA GLU A 315 1.90 -8.23 -1.66
C GLU A 315 0.73 -8.79 -2.47
N ALA A 316 -0.08 -9.66 -1.86
CA ALA A 316 -1.25 -10.22 -2.50
C ALA A 316 -2.25 -9.13 -2.92
N LEU A 317 -2.65 -8.23 -2.00
CA LEU A 317 -3.58 -7.14 -2.30
C LEU A 317 -3.10 -6.22 -3.43
N LEU A 318 -1.80 -5.99 -3.51
CA LEU A 318 -1.20 -5.18 -4.57
C LEU A 318 -1.18 -5.88 -5.95
N ASN A 319 -1.28 -7.21 -5.98
CA ASN A 319 -1.19 -8.00 -7.20
C ASN A 319 -2.55 -8.46 -7.76
N PHE A 320 -3.65 -8.43 -6.99
CA PHE A 320 -4.99 -8.72 -7.52
C PHE A 320 -5.61 -7.54 -8.27
N GLN A 321 -6.47 -7.82 -9.28
CA GLN A 321 -7.21 -6.83 -10.08
C GLN A 321 -8.40 -6.25 -9.30
N LEU A 322 -8.13 -5.52 -8.22
CA LEU A 322 -9.20 -4.99 -7.36
C LEU A 322 -9.92 -3.79 -7.98
N ASN A 323 -9.29 -3.08 -8.93
CA ASN A 323 -9.82 -1.87 -9.61
C ASN A 323 -10.43 -0.86 -8.63
N ALA A 324 -9.83 -0.78 -7.46
CA ALA A 324 -10.30 0.04 -6.34
C ALA A 324 -9.17 0.22 -5.33
N MET A 325 -9.31 1.22 -4.51
CA MET A 325 -8.37 1.47 -3.44
C MET A 325 -8.69 0.61 -2.21
N VAL A 326 -7.68 -0.11 -1.71
CA VAL A 326 -7.79 -0.86 -0.45
C VAL A 326 -7.88 0.11 0.72
N MET A 327 -8.98 0.08 1.46
CA MET A 327 -9.21 0.93 2.62
C MET A 327 -8.73 0.29 3.91
N LYS A 328 -9.02 -0.99 4.09
CA LYS A 328 -8.80 -1.73 5.31
C LYS A 328 -8.79 -3.23 4.99
N ALA A 329 -7.93 -3.98 5.66
CA ALA A 329 -7.95 -5.43 5.69
C ALA A 329 -7.98 -5.89 7.16
N VAL A 330 -8.94 -6.74 7.52
CA VAL A 330 -9.09 -7.24 8.89
C VAL A 330 -9.34 -8.73 8.88
N ARG A 331 -8.83 -9.42 9.88
CA ARG A 331 -9.13 -10.85 10.09
C ARG A 331 -10.63 -11.07 10.08
N TYR A 332 -11.11 -12.11 9.40
CA TYR A 332 -12.53 -12.37 9.21
C TYR A 332 -12.87 -13.85 9.38
N GLY A 333 -13.96 -14.09 10.13
CA GLY A 333 -14.51 -15.42 10.38
C GLY A 333 -13.75 -16.21 11.45
N SER A 334 -14.37 -17.31 11.89
CA SER A 334 -13.88 -18.24 12.92
C SER A 334 -13.14 -19.46 12.34
N GLY A 335 -12.95 -19.49 11.00
CA GLY A 335 -12.31 -20.62 10.32
C GLY A 335 -10.85 -20.82 10.72
N HIS A 336 -10.44 -22.09 10.91
CA HIS A 336 -9.12 -22.46 11.42
C HIS A 336 -8.17 -23.01 10.35
N ILE A 337 -8.63 -23.17 9.10
CA ILE A 337 -7.82 -23.79 8.05
C ILE A 337 -7.00 -22.74 7.31
N ASN A 338 -7.66 -21.73 6.76
CA ASN A 338 -7.04 -20.67 6.00
C ASN A 338 -7.03 -19.35 6.77
N ASP A 339 -6.03 -18.51 6.51
CA ASP A 339 -6.05 -17.15 7.01
C ASP A 339 -6.94 -16.29 6.13
N THR A 340 -8.05 -15.82 6.68
CA THR A 340 -9.07 -15.08 5.92
C THR A 340 -9.15 -13.64 6.37
N PHE A 341 -9.20 -12.71 5.41
CA PHE A 341 -9.28 -11.28 5.63
C PHE A 341 -10.47 -10.69 4.86
N LEU A 342 -11.26 -9.87 5.54
CA LEU A 342 -12.25 -9.00 4.90
C LEU A 342 -11.56 -7.70 4.51
N VAL A 343 -11.57 -7.41 3.22
CA VAL A 343 -10.93 -6.22 2.65
C VAL A 343 -12.01 -5.24 2.21
N THR A 344 -11.98 -4.03 2.75
CA THR A 344 -12.85 -2.93 2.33
C THR A 344 -12.15 -2.13 1.25
N LEU A 345 -12.86 -1.86 0.17
CA LEU A 345 -12.39 -1.16 -1.02
C LEU A 345 -13.17 0.15 -1.21
N LYS A 346 -12.53 1.17 -1.79
CA LYS A 346 -13.18 2.37 -2.28
C LYS A 346 -12.93 2.49 -3.78
N ARG A 347 -14.00 2.52 -4.57
CA ARG A 347 -13.94 2.69 -6.01
C ARG A 347 -13.80 4.16 -6.39
N GLU A 348 -13.36 4.43 -7.61
CA GLU A 348 -13.20 5.80 -8.13
C GLU A 348 -14.47 6.64 -8.05
N GLU A 349 -15.62 6.02 -8.22
CA GLU A 349 -16.96 6.64 -8.10
C GLU A 349 -17.34 6.99 -6.65
N GLY A 350 -16.49 6.69 -5.68
CA GLY A 350 -16.71 6.92 -4.26
C GLY A 350 -17.54 5.84 -3.55
N THR A 351 -17.99 4.81 -4.27
CA THR A 351 -18.72 3.67 -3.69
C THR A 351 -17.77 2.73 -2.95
N GLU A 352 -18.24 2.14 -1.86
CA GLU A 352 -17.52 1.10 -1.14
C GLU A 352 -17.83 -0.28 -1.73
N GLY A 353 -16.84 -1.18 -1.66
CA GLY A 353 -16.97 -2.58 -2.00
C GLY A 353 -16.21 -3.43 -1.00
N ARG A 354 -16.46 -4.73 -1.00
CA ARG A 354 -15.75 -5.68 -0.14
C ARG A 354 -15.29 -6.90 -0.91
N VAL A 355 -14.14 -7.43 -0.54
CA VAL A 355 -13.62 -8.69 -1.06
C VAL A 355 -13.06 -9.54 0.08
N ILE A 356 -12.95 -10.83 -0.14
CA ILE A 356 -12.24 -11.75 0.74
C ILE A 356 -10.85 -12.04 0.14
N LEU A 357 -9.81 -11.76 0.90
CA LEU A 357 -8.47 -12.23 0.65
C LEU A 357 -8.18 -13.42 1.56
N GLN A 358 -7.60 -14.49 1.02
CA GLN A 358 -7.37 -15.69 1.79
C GLN A 358 -6.01 -16.30 1.49
N ARG A 359 -5.19 -16.54 2.54
CA ARG A 359 -3.98 -17.33 2.45
C ARG A 359 -4.34 -18.80 2.58
N MET A 360 -3.98 -19.59 1.58
CA MET A 360 -4.25 -21.02 1.51
C MET A 360 -3.25 -21.80 2.38
N ASN A 361 -3.75 -22.69 3.23
CA ASN A 361 -2.92 -23.48 4.14
C ASN A 361 -2.24 -24.64 3.38
N LYS A 362 -0.96 -24.50 3.05
CA LYS A 362 -0.14 -25.51 2.37
C LYS A 362 0.04 -26.81 3.19
N ASN A 363 -0.19 -26.77 4.50
CA ASN A 363 -0.11 -27.98 5.33
C ASN A 363 -1.30 -28.92 5.06
N ILE A 364 -2.44 -28.36 4.67
CA ILE A 364 -3.66 -29.10 4.35
C ILE A 364 -3.78 -29.30 2.84
N PHE A 365 -3.69 -28.22 2.07
CA PHE A 365 -3.73 -28.26 0.61
C PHE A 365 -2.30 -28.34 0.07
N LYS A 366 -1.83 -29.57 -0.20
CA LYS A 366 -0.44 -29.79 -0.63
C LYS A 366 -0.13 -29.21 -2.02
N ASN A 367 -1.14 -29.11 -2.88
CA ASN A 367 -1.06 -28.53 -4.22
C ASN A 367 -2.11 -27.41 -4.35
N PRO A 368 -1.79 -26.18 -3.92
CA PRO A 368 -2.73 -25.05 -4.02
C PRO A 368 -3.15 -24.72 -5.45
N GLU A 369 -2.30 -25.00 -6.44
CA GLU A 369 -2.58 -24.83 -7.87
C GLU A 369 -3.73 -25.72 -8.30
N GLU A 370 -3.66 -27.02 -8.02
CA GLU A 370 -4.72 -27.99 -8.30
C GLU A 370 -6.04 -27.64 -7.59
N LEU A 371 -5.94 -27.11 -6.36
CA LEU A 371 -7.11 -26.57 -5.64
C LEU A 371 -7.76 -25.43 -6.41
N MET A 372 -6.96 -24.51 -6.93
CA MET A 372 -7.49 -23.36 -7.69
C MET A 372 -8.04 -23.78 -9.06
N GLU A 373 -7.46 -24.76 -9.71
CA GLU A 373 -8.03 -25.36 -10.93
C GLU A 373 -9.41 -25.94 -10.67
N ASN A 374 -9.59 -26.70 -9.59
CA ASN A 374 -10.89 -27.22 -9.17
C ASN A 374 -11.91 -26.10 -8.91
N ILE A 375 -11.50 -25.07 -8.17
CA ILE A 375 -12.37 -23.95 -7.84
C ILE A 375 -12.82 -23.22 -9.11
N LEU A 376 -11.90 -22.89 -10.01
CA LEU A 376 -12.23 -22.21 -11.26
C LEU A 376 -13.11 -23.06 -12.18
N GLY A 377 -12.80 -24.34 -12.31
CA GLY A 377 -13.60 -25.25 -13.12
C GLY A 377 -15.05 -25.33 -12.64
N VAL A 378 -15.21 -25.61 -11.34
CA VAL A 378 -16.54 -25.75 -10.73
C VAL A 378 -17.31 -24.42 -10.74
N THR A 379 -16.69 -23.30 -10.33
CA THR A 379 -17.39 -22.03 -10.25
C THR A 379 -17.76 -21.47 -11.62
N SER A 380 -16.90 -21.67 -12.64
CA SER A 380 -17.20 -21.28 -14.02
C SER A 380 -18.35 -22.10 -14.62
N PHE A 381 -18.41 -23.38 -14.29
CA PHE A 381 -19.52 -24.25 -14.71
C PHE A 381 -20.84 -23.83 -14.02
N LEU A 382 -20.81 -23.63 -12.71
CA LEU A 382 -21.96 -23.18 -11.93
C LEU A 382 -22.47 -21.84 -12.44
N ARG A 383 -21.58 -20.89 -12.73
CA ARG A 383 -21.94 -19.57 -13.27
C ARG A 383 -22.81 -19.68 -14.52
N LYS A 384 -22.45 -20.57 -15.46
CA LYS A 384 -23.24 -20.82 -16.67
C LYS A 384 -24.63 -21.37 -16.33
N LYS A 385 -24.69 -22.39 -15.46
CA LYS A 385 -25.96 -23.01 -15.04
C LYS A 385 -26.87 -22.03 -14.30
N ILE A 386 -26.32 -21.18 -13.44
CA ILE A 386 -27.07 -20.15 -12.71
C ILE A 386 -27.69 -19.15 -13.69
N ILE A 387 -26.92 -18.64 -14.65
CA ILE A 387 -27.40 -17.72 -15.68
C ILE A 387 -28.51 -18.37 -16.53
N GLU A 388 -28.31 -19.62 -16.98
CA GLU A 388 -29.30 -20.39 -17.74
C GLU A 388 -30.62 -20.57 -16.97
N ASN A 389 -30.56 -20.67 -15.64
CA ASN A 389 -31.72 -20.78 -14.76
C ASN A 389 -32.30 -19.43 -14.33
N GLY A 390 -31.76 -18.29 -14.81
CA GLY A 390 -32.24 -16.94 -14.46
C GLY A 390 -31.83 -16.46 -13.07
N GLY A 391 -30.83 -17.09 -12.45
CA GLY A 391 -30.27 -16.71 -11.14
C GLY A 391 -29.20 -15.62 -11.24
N ASP A 392 -28.68 -15.21 -10.08
CA ASP A 392 -27.64 -14.19 -9.95
C ASP A 392 -26.27 -14.82 -9.68
N PRO A 393 -25.38 -14.91 -10.69
CA PRO A 393 -24.09 -15.55 -10.53
C PRO A 393 -23.12 -14.76 -9.61
N GLU A 394 -23.39 -13.49 -9.33
CA GLU A 394 -22.55 -12.72 -8.39
C GLU A 394 -22.86 -13.08 -6.92
N ARG A 395 -24.00 -13.72 -6.67
CA ARG A 395 -24.43 -14.12 -5.32
C ARG A 395 -24.45 -15.64 -5.12
N GLU A 396 -24.73 -16.42 -6.16
CA GLU A 396 -25.00 -17.84 -6.05
C GLU A 396 -23.78 -18.72 -6.27
N THR A 397 -22.66 -18.15 -6.69
CA THR A 397 -21.37 -18.87 -6.78
C THR A 397 -20.20 -17.97 -6.38
N LEU A 398 -19.06 -18.61 -6.09
CA LEU A 398 -17.84 -17.90 -5.77
C LEU A 398 -17.28 -17.22 -7.03
N ASN A 399 -16.94 -15.92 -6.93
CA ASN A 399 -16.35 -15.15 -8.01
C ASN A 399 -14.89 -14.81 -7.67
N VAL A 400 -13.97 -15.58 -8.25
CA VAL A 400 -12.53 -15.39 -8.05
C VAL A 400 -12.08 -14.14 -8.81
N ILE A 401 -11.33 -13.29 -8.12
CA ILE A 401 -10.68 -12.10 -8.69
C ILE A 401 -9.28 -12.52 -9.16
N PRO A 402 -8.94 -12.33 -10.44
CA PRO A 402 -7.62 -12.70 -10.94
C PRO A 402 -6.54 -11.73 -10.46
N THR A 403 -5.28 -12.16 -10.54
CA THR A 403 -4.12 -11.27 -10.42
C THR A 403 -4.01 -10.35 -11.63
N LYS A 404 -3.18 -9.32 -11.55
CA LYS A 404 -2.89 -8.41 -12.68
C LYS A 404 -2.34 -9.15 -13.90
N ASP A 405 -1.65 -10.28 -13.69
CA ASP A 405 -1.15 -11.17 -14.74
C ASP A 405 -2.18 -12.21 -15.20
N GLY A 406 -3.41 -12.16 -14.68
CA GLY A 406 -4.51 -13.04 -15.07
C GLY A 406 -4.54 -14.41 -14.37
N ASN A 407 -3.68 -14.66 -13.38
CA ASN A 407 -3.66 -15.91 -12.61
C ASN A 407 -4.78 -15.91 -11.55
N SER A 408 -5.22 -17.10 -11.14
CA SER A 408 -6.28 -17.27 -10.12
C SER A 408 -5.79 -17.20 -8.68
N TYR A 409 -4.49 -17.19 -8.48
CA TYR A 409 -3.80 -17.10 -7.20
C TYR A 409 -2.53 -16.29 -7.34
N PHE A 410 -2.02 -15.79 -6.21
CA PHE A 410 -0.75 -15.11 -6.11
C PHE A 410 0.16 -15.87 -5.15
N VAL A 411 1.46 -15.95 -5.47
CA VAL A 411 2.48 -16.50 -4.57
C VAL A 411 3.35 -15.33 -4.10
N ASP A 412 3.40 -15.13 -2.78
CA ASP A 412 4.17 -14.05 -2.19
C ASP A 412 5.67 -14.36 -2.09
N SER A 413 6.46 -13.41 -1.64
CA SER A 413 7.91 -13.53 -1.46
C SER A 413 8.34 -14.60 -0.44
N GLU A 414 7.43 -15.00 0.47
CA GLU A 414 7.63 -16.10 1.42
C GLU A 414 7.18 -17.47 0.86
N GLY A 415 6.69 -17.49 -0.39
CA GLY A 415 6.18 -18.68 -1.05
C GLY A 415 4.80 -19.13 -0.53
N GLU A 416 4.03 -18.23 0.08
CA GLU A 416 2.65 -18.49 0.51
C GLU A 416 1.66 -18.20 -0.61
N TYR A 417 0.61 -19.01 -0.71
CA TYR A 417 -0.39 -18.92 -1.77
C TYR A 417 -1.61 -18.15 -1.31
N TRP A 418 -2.01 -17.16 -2.10
CA TRP A 418 -3.13 -16.26 -1.83
C TRP A 418 -4.17 -16.35 -2.95
N ARG A 419 -5.45 -16.25 -2.56
CA ARG A 419 -6.58 -16.09 -3.48
C ARG A 419 -7.48 -14.96 -3.04
N CYS A 420 -8.18 -14.36 -4.00
CA CYS A 420 -9.11 -13.27 -3.74
C CYS A 420 -10.44 -13.55 -4.43
N TYR A 421 -11.56 -13.21 -3.78
CA TYR A 421 -12.89 -13.36 -4.35
C TYR A 421 -13.86 -12.32 -3.80
N ASN A 422 -14.93 -12.04 -4.55
CA ASN A 422 -15.94 -11.08 -4.15
C ASN A 422 -16.59 -11.48 -2.82
N PHE A 423 -16.82 -10.51 -1.96
CA PHE A 423 -17.64 -10.70 -0.76
C PHE A 423 -19.12 -10.72 -1.14
N ILE A 424 -19.88 -11.70 -0.66
CA ILE A 424 -21.33 -11.81 -0.90
C ILE A 424 -22.05 -11.00 0.17
N GLU A 425 -22.58 -9.85 -0.24
CA GLU A 425 -23.28 -8.93 0.66
C GLU A 425 -24.59 -9.53 1.19
N GLY A 426 -24.90 -9.26 2.46
CA GLY A 426 -26.13 -9.72 3.10
C GLY A 426 -26.20 -11.24 3.36
N ALA A 427 -25.05 -11.95 3.24
CA ALA A 427 -24.93 -13.33 3.70
C ALA A 427 -24.60 -13.38 5.19
N THR A 428 -25.17 -14.35 5.91
CA THR A 428 -24.92 -14.59 7.33
C THR A 428 -24.31 -15.98 7.49
N SER A 429 -23.24 -16.09 8.29
CA SER A 429 -22.64 -17.36 8.69
C SER A 429 -23.11 -17.73 10.09
N TYR A 430 -23.43 -19.00 10.28
CA TYR A 430 -23.78 -19.56 11.59
C TYR A 430 -22.67 -20.54 12.03
N ASP A 431 -22.10 -20.32 13.19
CA ASP A 431 -21.09 -21.25 13.77
C ASP A 431 -21.75 -22.54 14.31
N GLN A 432 -23.03 -22.45 14.65
CA GLN A 432 -23.84 -23.57 15.11
C GLN A 432 -25.24 -23.48 14.49
N VAL A 433 -25.88 -24.63 14.31
CA VAL A 433 -27.28 -24.70 13.88
C VAL A 433 -28.17 -24.22 15.02
N GLU A 434 -28.97 -23.21 14.77
CA GLU A 434 -29.85 -22.60 15.79
C GLU A 434 -31.27 -23.18 15.75
N SER A 435 -31.65 -23.76 14.62
CA SER A 435 -33.00 -24.34 14.42
C SER A 435 -33.01 -25.56 13.49
N GLU A 436 -34.05 -26.38 13.57
CA GLU A 436 -34.28 -27.48 12.61
C GLU A 436 -34.42 -26.96 11.18
N GLU A 437 -34.97 -25.77 10.99
CA GLU A 437 -35.12 -25.13 9.69
C GLU A 437 -33.78 -24.77 9.08
N ASP A 438 -32.80 -24.27 9.85
CA ASP A 438 -31.44 -23.98 9.35
C ASP A 438 -30.76 -25.25 8.83
N PHE A 439 -30.94 -26.36 9.56
CA PHE A 439 -30.41 -27.67 9.14
C PHE A 439 -31.08 -28.16 7.85
N TYR A 440 -32.41 -28.02 7.76
CA TYR A 440 -33.15 -28.36 6.55
C TYR A 440 -32.71 -27.54 5.35
N GLN A 441 -32.60 -26.22 5.50
CA GLN A 441 -32.15 -25.33 4.43
C GLN A 441 -30.71 -25.61 4.00
N SER A 442 -29.83 -25.98 4.91
CA SER A 442 -28.48 -26.44 4.60
C SER A 442 -28.51 -27.69 3.72
N ALA A 443 -29.33 -28.70 4.08
CA ALA A 443 -29.47 -29.92 3.30
C ALA A 443 -30.03 -29.66 1.88
N VAL A 444 -31.04 -28.78 1.77
CA VAL A 444 -31.60 -28.34 0.47
C VAL A 444 -30.53 -27.66 -0.38
N SER A 445 -29.71 -26.79 0.21
CA SER A 445 -28.64 -26.06 -0.49
C SER A 445 -27.57 -27.02 -1.02
N PHE A 446 -27.13 -28.00 -0.20
CA PHE A 446 -26.20 -29.04 -0.64
C PHE A 446 -26.80 -29.92 -1.75
N GLY A 447 -28.05 -30.34 -1.63
CA GLY A 447 -28.75 -31.11 -2.68
C GLY A 447 -28.86 -30.33 -4.00
N ASN A 448 -29.14 -29.02 -3.93
CA ASN A 448 -29.18 -28.17 -5.12
C ASN A 448 -27.78 -28.01 -5.75
N PHE A 449 -26.75 -27.83 -4.95
CA PHE A 449 -25.37 -27.78 -5.41
C PHE A 449 -24.98 -29.08 -6.18
N GLN A 450 -25.29 -30.25 -5.63
CA GLN A 450 -25.06 -31.52 -6.29
C GLN A 450 -25.85 -31.63 -7.60
N ARG A 451 -27.12 -31.20 -7.61
CA ARG A 451 -27.96 -31.22 -8.81
C ARG A 451 -27.39 -30.31 -9.91
N LEU A 452 -26.88 -29.14 -9.57
CA LEU A 452 -26.26 -28.22 -10.53
C LEU A 452 -24.97 -28.78 -11.12
N LEU A 453 -24.25 -29.62 -10.38
CA LEU A 453 -22.99 -30.25 -10.80
C LEU A 453 -23.17 -31.64 -11.41
N ALA A 454 -24.41 -32.13 -11.59
CA ALA A 454 -24.65 -33.50 -12.10
C ALA A 454 -23.96 -33.78 -13.44
N ASP A 455 -23.86 -32.79 -14.31
CA ASP A 455 -23.24 -32.87 -15.63
C ASP A 455 -21.79 -32.36 -15.66
N TYR A 456 -21.20 -32.04 -14.49
CA TYR A 456 -19.82 -31.58 -14.44
C TYR A 456 -18.86 -32.74 -14.73
N PRO A 457 -17.82 -32.54 -15.58
CA PRO A 457 -16.86 -33.62 -15.91
C PRO A 457 -15.95 -33.88 -14.70
N ALA A 458 -16.39 -34.76 -13.79
CA ALA A 458 -15.74 -35.03 -12.51
C ALA A 458 -14.30 -35.55 -12.65
N GLU A 459 -13.95 -36.13 -13.80
CA GLU A 459 -12.61 -36.59 -14.17
C GLU A 459 -11.57 -35.47 -14.25
N THR A 460 -12.01 -34.21 -14.34
CA THR A 460 -11.14 -33.03 -14.35
C THR A 460 -10.75 -32.56 -12.95
N LEU A 461 -11.37 -33.13 -11.90
CA LEU A 461 -11.11 -32.72 -10.53
C LEU A 461 -9.88 -33.43 -9.96
N HIS A 462 -9.03 -32.65 -9.31
CA HIS A 462 -7.90 -33.15 -8.54
C HIS A 462 -8.32 -33.51 -7.10
N GLU A 463 -7.74 -34.58 -6.55
CA GLU A 463 -7.92 -34.96 -5.17
C GLU A 463 -7.00 -34.09 -4.27
N THR A 464 -7.49 -32.93 -3.83
CA THR A 464 -6.69 -31.92 -3.11
C THR A 464 -6.36 -32.31 -1.65
N ILE A 465 -7.13 -33.21 -1.04
CA ILE A 465 -6.85 -33.80 0.27
C ILE A 465 -7.01 -35.31 0.15
N LYS A 466 -5.88 -36.04 0.08
CA LYS A 466 -5.87 -37.50 -0.10
C LYS A 466 -6.67 -38.23 0.97
N GLY A 467 -7.57 -39.10 0.53
CA GLY A 467 -8.37 -39.94 1.42
C GLY A 467 -9.34 -39.14 2.30
N PHE A 468 -9.67 -37.90 1.95
CA PHE A 468 -10.57 -37.08 2.78
C PHE A 468 -11.94 -37.72 2.99
N HIS A 469 -12.45 -38.45 2.02
CA HIS A 469 -13.73 -39.15 2.05
C HIS A 469 -13.58 -40.67 2.23
N ASP A 470 -12.37 -41.17 2.58
CA ASP A 470 -12.17 -42.57 2.93
C ASP A 470 -12.78 -42.89 4.31
N THR A 471 -14.08 -43.19 4.30
CA THR A 471 -14.86 -43.45 5.52
C THR A 471 -14.33 -44.68 6.28
N LYS A 472 -13.80 -45.67 5.58
CA LYS A 472 -13.22 -46.88 6.16
C LYS A 472 -11.95 -46.54 6.94
N ALA A 473 -11.02 -45.80 6.34
CA ALA A 473 -9.79 -45.33 7.01
C ALA A 473 -10.10 -44.44 8.20
N ARG A 474 -11.12 -43.56 8.08
CA ARG A 474 -11.59 -42.73 9.18
C ARG A 474 -12.16 -43.56 10.33
N PHE A 475 -12.90 -44.60 10.04
CA PHE A 475 -13.43 -45.51 11.07
C PHE A 475 -12.32 -46.24 11.83
N GLU A 476 -11.27 -46.73 11.13
CA GLU A 476 -10.09 -47.28 11.79
C GLU A 476 -9.36 -46.26 12.66
N THR A 477 -9.23 -45.01 12.18
CA THR A 477 -8.67 -43.91 12.97
C THR A 477 -9.51 -43.61 14.22
N PHE A 478 -10.84 -43.65 14.11
CA PHE A 478 -11.76 -43.51 15.25
C PHE A 478 -11.54 -44.61 16.27
N LYS A 479 -11.50 -45.90 15.87
CA LYS A 479 -11.23 -47.02 16.77
C LYS A 479 -9.91 -46.86 17.53
N LYS A 480 -8.88 -46.41 16.83
CA LYS A 480 -7.57 -46.13 17.41
C LYS A 480 -7.65 -45.00 18.46
N ALA A 481 -8.30 -43.87 18.10
CA ALA A 481 -8.45 -42.74 19.01
C ALA A 481 -9.24 -43.07 20.27
N VAL A 482 -10.29 -43.90 20.18
CA VAL A 482 -11.05 -44.41 21.32
C VAL A 482 -10.18 -45.29 22.22
N ASN A 483 -9.39 -46.20 21.65
CA ASN A 483 -8.53 -47.10 22.38
C ASN A 483 -7.37 -46.37 23.09
N GLU A 484 -6.79 -45.37 22.47
CA GLU A 484 -5.67 -44.59 23.01
C GLU A 484 -6.12 -43.56 24.04
N ASP A 485 -7.33 -43.05 23.93
CA ASP A 485 -7.97 -42.02 24.79
C ASP A 485 -7.00 -40.97 25.35
N ILE A 486 -6.13 -40.42 24.49
CA ILE A 486 -5.03 -39.50 24.84
C ILE A 486 -5.52 -38.33 25.69
N CYS A 487 -6.75 -37.85 25.44
CA CYS A 487 -7.35 -36.73 26.15
C CYS A 487 -8.22 -37.15 27.36
N GLY A 488 -8.39 -38.45 27.63
CA GLY A 488 -9.20 -38.97 28.73
C GLY A 488 -10.71 -38.65 28.61
N ARG A 489 -11.22 -38.47 27.38
CA ARG A 489 -12.61 -38.06 27.12
C ARG A 489 -13.53 -39.19 26.67
N ALA A 490 -12.98 -40.36 26.34
CA ALA A 490 -13.78 -41.45 25.80
C ALA A 490 -14.89 -41.90 26.76
N HIS A 491 -14.64 -41.85 28.08
CA HIS A 491 -15.63 -42.23 29.09
C HIS A 491 -16.87 -41.32 29.13
N SER A 492 -16.75 -40.06 28.71
CA SER A 492 -17.85 -39.08 28.73
C SER A 492 -18.75 -39.14 27.49
N VAL A 493 -18.37 -39.91 26.45
CA VAL A 493 -19.08 -40.05 25.16
C VAL A 493 -19.28 -41.54 24.79
N GLN A 494 -19.52 -42.41 25.79
CA GLN A 494 -19.65 -43.85 25.56
C GLN A 494 -20.84 -44.25 24.70
N ASP A 495 -21.96 -43.55 24.83
CA ASP A 495 -23.17 -43.84 24.04
C ASP A 495 -22.92 -43.54 22.54
N GLU A 496 -22.25 -42.43 22.23
CA GLU A 496 -21.86 -42.06 20.88
C GLU A 496 -20.83 -43.05 20.30
N ILE A 497 -19.84 -43.48 21.12
CA ILE A 497 -18.85 -44.50 20.70
C ILE A 497 -19.57 -45.80 20.35
N GLN A 498 -20.48 -46.29 21.21
CA GLN A 498 -21.23 -47.51 20.92
C GLN A 498 -22.11 -47.39 19.69
N PHE A 499 -22.75 -46.23 19.51
CA PHE A 499 -23.52 -45.94 18.29
C PHE A 499 -22.67 -46.07 17.05
N VAL A 500 -21.50 -45.41 17.02
CA VAL A 500 -20.60 -45.43 15.85
C VAL A 500 -20.08 -46.86 15.58
N LEU A 501 -19.66 -47.59 16.66
CA LEU A 501 -19.19 -48.98 16.49
C LEU A 501 -20.28 -49.92 15.98
N ALA A 502 -21.56 -49.74 16.40
CA ALA A 502 -22.69 -50.51 15.93
C ALA A 502 -23.02 -50.30 14.42
N HIS A 503 -22.49 -49.22 13.81
CA HIS A 503 -22.70 -48.84 12.41
C HIS A 503 -21.47 -49.04 11.52
N GLU A 504 -20.51 -49.90 11.91
CA GLU A 504 -19.29 -50.21 11.14
C GLU A 504 -19.61 -50.64 9.71
N ASP A 505 -20.61 -51.52 9.55
CA ASP A 505 -21.02 -52.00 8.23
C ASP A 505 -21.51 -50.87 7.32
N LEU A 506 -22.21 -49.89 7.88
CA LEU A 506 -22.69 -48.72 7.14
C LEU A 506 -21.52 -47.82 6.68
N ALA A 507 -20.54 -47.62 7.52
CA ALA A 507 -19.33 -46.90 7.20
C ALA A 507 -18.53 -47.56 6.04
N CYS A 508 -18.45 -48.90 6.06
CA CYS A 508 -17.82 -49.66 5.00
C CYS A 508 -18.64 -49.64 3.69
N LEU A 509 -19.97 -49.64 3.76
CA LEU A 509 -20.87 -49.57 2.62
C LEU A 509 -20.78 -48.22 1.90
N LEU A 510 -20.63 -47.10 2.62
CA LEU A 510 -20.47 -45.78 2.05
C LEU A 510 -19.19 -45.65 1.19
N TYR A 511 -18.14 -46.41 1.51
CA TYR A 511 -16.93 -46.48 0.70
C TYR A 511 -17.10 -47.34 -0.55
N THR A 512 -17.87 -48.41 -0.47
CA THR A 512 -18.12 -49.38 -1.56
C THR A 512 -19.34 -49.06 -2.43
N SER A 513 -20.19 -48.14 -1.96
CA SER A 513 -21.32 -47.65 -2.77
C SER A 513 -20.80 -46.78 -3.90
N PRO A 514 -21.12 -47.05 -5.16
CA PRO A 514 -20.68 -46.20 -6.25
C PRO A 514 -21.23 -44.80 -6.06
N SER A 515 -20.37 -43.91 -5.58
CA SER A 515 -20.61 -42.47 -5.67
C SER A 515 -20.77 -42.11 -7.16
N PRO A 516 -21.48 -41.05 -7.51
CA PRO A 516 -21.43 -40.54 -8.88
C PRO A 516 -20.00 -40.30 -9.40
N ARG A 517 -19.01 -40.25 -8.51
CA ARG A 517 -17.57 -40.18 -8.84
C ARG A 517 -16.95 -41.52 -9.16
N ASP A 518 -17.53 -42.67 -8.70
CA ASP A 518 -16.95 -44.02 -8.83
C ASP A 518 -17.61 -44.81 -9.95
N THR A 519 -18.63 -44.30 -10.60
CA THR A 519 -19.36 -44.99 -11.69
C THR A 519 -18.84 -44.70 -13.09
N ARG A 520 -17.59 -44.28 -13.21
CA ARG A 520 -16.91 -44.09 -14.51
C ARG A 520 -15.59 -44.82 -14.58
#